data_2fc1b4af98657d827be2db680eb1e50f
#
_entry.id   2fc1b4af98657d827be2db680eb1e50f
#
_cell.length_a   1.000
_cell.length_b   1.000
_cell.length_c   1.000
_cell.angle_alpha   90.00
_cell.angle_beta   90.00
_cell.angle_gamma   90.00
#
_symmetry.space_group_name_H-M   'P 1'
#
loop_
_entity.id
_entity.type
_entity.pdbx_description
1 polymer ?
#
loop_
_entity_poly.entity_id
_entity_poly.type
_entity_poly.pdbx_seq_one_letter_code
_entity_poly.pdbx_strand_id
1 'polypeptide(L)'
;MSTTTASIPASKRQRTNGFGLAFNICAGFLGLVILAALAAPWIAPYAPDEIDFTAIWTAPGMNHVFGTDQLGRDIFSRVLFGARESLIGPLLLLALATVLGVLIGTLAAWNGGWVDTLLARITDVMFAFPGLLFVVLVIAVFGKGPATAILALALAYAPVIAKFTRSIALAELTRPYIDAYRIQGVSAPTICIRYLIPNMSPALLGYLVVLFGEGLMSLATLSFLGFGAQPPSSEWGLMVQEGQAGIIQGHLWPTLAPGLVIAAVVVAVNIVGVRISDQLNVKKV
;
A
#
# COMPACT_ATOMS: atom_id res chain seq x y z
N MET A 1 36.62 21.45 44.27
CA MET A 1 36.03 20.27 43.62
C MET A 1 35.60 20.68 42.23
N SER A 2 36.39 20.39 41.21
CA SER A 2 36.14 20.72 39.82
C SER A 2 35.45 19.55 39.17
N THR A 3 34.18 19.72 38.78
CA THR A 3 33.38 18.72 38.05
C THR A 3 33.73 18.77 36.57
N THR A 4 34.49 17.80 36.10
CA THR A 4 34.81 17.60 34.70
C THR A 4 33.54 17.03 34.00
N THR A 5 32.85 17.86 33.25
CA THR A 5 31.74 17.39 32.37
C THR A 5 32.37 16.70 31.17
N ALA A 6 32.27 15.37 31.15
CA ALA A 6 32.61 14.56 29.99
C ALA A 6 31.64 14.86 28.83
N SER A 7 32.14 15.49 27.76
CA SER A 7 31.41 15.68 26.52
C SER A 7 31.22 14.33 25.80
N ILE A 8 29.98 13.86 25.68
CA ILE A 8 29.63 12.69 24.85
C ILE A 8 29.93 13.08 23.39
N PRO A 9 30.78 12.32 22.66
CA PRO A 9 31.02 12.61 21.26
C PRO A 9 29.75 12.42 20.45
N ALA A 10 29.30 13.49 19.80
CA ALA A 10 28.18 13.42 18.84
C ALA A 10 28.59 12.46 17.72
N SER A 11 27.89 11.33 17.64
CA SER A 11 28.04 10.38 16.54
C SER A 11 27.80 11.13 15.22
N LYS A 12 28.85 11.28 14.40
CA LYS A 12 28.77 11.77 13.04
C LYS A 12 27.91 10.78 12.24
N ARG A 13 26.61 11.04 12.16
CA ARG A 13 25.73 10.41 11.17
C ARG A 13 26.32 10.76 9.80
N GLN A 14 26.98 9.80 9.18
CA GLN A 14 27.47 9.95 7.80
C GLN A 14 26.26 10.27 6.92
N ARG A 15 26.18 11.50 6.45
CA ARG A 15 25.26 11.92 5.39
C ARG A 15 25.72 11.22 4.10
N THR A 16 25.19 10.04 3.83
CA THR A 16 25.31 9.47 2.49
C THR A 16 24.34 10.23 1.58
N ASN A 17 24.89 11.19 0.85
CA ASN A 17 24.20 11.95 -0.18
C ASN A 17 23.90 11.03 -1.39
N GLY A 18 22.95 10.10 -1.27
CA GLY A 18 22.57 9.22 -2.37
C GLY A 18 21.56 8.17 -1.93
N PHE A 19 20.73 7.75 -2.85
CA PHE A 19 19.92 6.55 -2.69
C PHE A 19 20.88 5.36 -2.58
N GLY A 20 20.84 4.61 -1.46
CA GLY A 20 21.73 3.45 -1.25
C GLY A 20 21.47 2.36 -2.30
N LEU A 21 22.44 1.43 -2.47
CA LEU A 21 22.35 0.33 -3.42
C LEU A 21 21.01 -0.45 -3.31
N ALA A 22 20.55 -0.70 -2.07
CA ALA A 22 19.27 -1.38 -1.82
C ALA A 22 18.07 -0.63 -2.42
N PHE A 23 18.05 0.70 -2.34
CA PHE A 23 17.00 1.50 -2.98
C PHE A 23 17.01 1.34 -4.49
N ASN A 24 18.19 1.45 -5.13
CA ASN A 24 18.29 1.36 -6.59
C ASN A 24 17.87 -0.03 -7.10
N ILE A 25 18.24 -1.10 -6.39
CA ILE A 25 17.82 -2.47 -6.71
C ILE A 25 16.31 -2.61 -6.57
N CYS A 26 15.73 -2.17 -5.45
CA CYS A 26 14.29 -2.29 -5.20
C CYS A 26 13.47 -1.40 -6.15
N ALA A 27 13.92 -0.19 -6.42
CA ALA A 27 13.25 0.70 -7.38
C ALA A 27 13.33 0.14 -8.81
N GLY A 28 14.48 -0.41 -9.21
CA GLY A 28 14.64 -1.09 -10.49
C GLY A 28 13.75 -2.34 -10.61
N PHE A 29 13.66 -3.14 -9.55
CA PHE A 29 12.76 -4.29 -9.49
C PHE A 29 11.28 -3.86 -9.61
N LEU A 30 10.83 -2.85 -8.86
CA LEU A 30 9.46 -2.34 -8.99
C LEU A 30 9.18 -1.78 -10.38
N GLY A 31 10.14 -1.06 -10.97
CA GLY A 31 10.05 -0.61 -12.36
C GLY A 31 9.90 -1.77 -13.33
N LEU A 32 10.67 -2.84 -13.15
CA LEU A 32 10.57 -4.06 -13.96
C LEU A 32 9.19 -4.73 -13.79
N VAL A 33 8.68 -4.86 -12.58
CA VAL A 33 7.34 -5.43 -12.32
C VAL A 33 6.25 -4.60 -13.00
N ILE A 34 6.32 -3.26 -12.93
CA ILE A 34 5.36 -2.38 -13.60
C ILE A 34 5.45 -2.53 -15.13
N LEU A 35 6.67 -2.53 -15.67
CA LEU A 35 6.87 -2.73 -17.11
C LEU A 35 6.37 -4.09 -17.57
N ALA A 36 6.65 -5.16 -16.81
CA ALA A 36 6.15 -6.51 -17.07
C ALA A 36 4.61 -6.57 -17.03
N ALA A 37 3.97 -5.90 -16.07
CA ALA A 37 2.52 -5.80 -15.99
C ALA A 37 1.89 -5.09 -17.21
N LEU A 38 2.56 -4.04 -17.71
CA LEU A 38 2.12 -3.31 -18.91
C LEU A 38 2.37 -4.10 -20.17
N ALA A 39 3.50 -4.80 -20.25
CA ALA A 39 3.91 -5.59 -21.40
C ALA A 39 3.34 -7.01 -21.40
N ALA A 40 2.59 -7.42 -20.36
CA ALA A 40 2.04 -8.78 -20.24
C ALA A 40 1.36 -9.31 -21.52
N PRO A 41 0.52 -8.53 -22.26
CA PRO A 41 -0.12 -9.00 -23.48
C PRO A 41 0.85 -9.37 -24.61
N TRP A 42 2.10 -8.88 -24.58
CA TRP A 42 3.10 -9.11 -25.62
C TRP A 42 4.17 -10.12 -25.21
N ILE A 43 4.42 -10.28 -23.90
CA ILE A 43 5.50 -11.14 -23.39
C ILE A 43 5.01 -12.45 -22.76
N ALA A 44 3.72 -12.53 -22.39
CA ALA A 44 3.15 -13.75 -21.82
C ALA A 44 3.05 -14.83 -22.93
N PRO A 45 3.57 -16.05 -22.69
CA PRO A 45 3.50 -17.14 -23.67
C PRO A 45 2.08 -17.63 -23.94
N TYR A 46 1.18 -17.55 -22.94
CA TYR A 46 -0.18 -18.06 -22.97
C TYR A 46 -1.18 -17.01 -22.49
N ALA A 47 -2.45 -17.17 -22.87
CA ALA A 47 -3.51 -16.35 -22.26
C ALA A 47 -3.71 -16.73 -20.78
N PRO A 48 -4.04 -15.76 -19.89
CA PRO A 48 -4.08 -16.03 -18.44
C PRO A 48 -5.22 -16.97 -18.01
N ASP A 49 -6.22 -17.14 -18.85
CA ASP A 49 -7.41 -17.98 -18.67
C ASP A 49 -7.41 -19.20 -19.59
N GLU A 50 -6.37 -19.42 -20.38
CA GLU A 50 -6.23 -20.57 -21.25
C GLU A 50 -6.09 -21.84 -20.43
N ILE A 51 -7.02 -22.78 -20.63
CA ILE A 51 -7.11 -24.06 -19.91
C ILE A 51 -6.56 -25.17 -20.78
N ASP A 52 -5.60 -25.94 -20.25
CA ASP A 52 -5.08 -27.15 -20.87
C ASP A 52 -5.17 -28.35 -19.90
N PHE A 53 -6.23 -29.12 -20.02
CA PHE A 53 -6.43 -30.32 -19.20
C PHE A 53 -5.36 -31.41 -19.38
N THR A 54 -4.52 -31.31 -20.41
CA THR A 54 -3.39 -32.25 -20.62
C THR A 54 -2.15 -31.84 -19.83
N ALA A 55 -2.09 -30.59 -19.37
CA ALA A 55 -0.97 -30.01 -18.66
C ALA A 55 -1.27 -29.69 -17.18
N ILE A 56 -2.27 -30.35 -16.56
CA ILE A 56 -2.63 -30.14 -15.14
C ILE A 56 -1.43 -30.46 -14.24
N TRP A 57 -1.09 -29.55 -13.32
CA TRP A 57 0.00 -29.67 -12.36
C TRP A 57 1.38 -29.97 -13.01
N THR A 58 1.60 -29.53 -14.25
CA THR A 58 2.91 -29.67 -14.90
C THR A 58 3.96 -28.89 -14.13
N ALA A 59 5.09 -29.56 -13.85
CA ALA A 59 6.21 -28.94 -13.14
C ALA A 59 6.86 -27.81 -13.97
N PRO A 60 7.55 -26.85 -13.31
CA PRO A 60 8.35 -25.84 -14.00
C PRO A 60 9.29 -26.45 -15.04
N GLY A 61 9.29 -25.91 -16.26
CA GLY A 61 10.06 -26.42 -17.39
C GLY A 61 10.09 -25.46 -18.57
N MET A 62 10.59 -25.95 -19.73
CA MET A 62 10.77 -25.10 -20.91
C MET A 62 9.45 -24.58 -21.50
N ASN A 63 8.38 -25.36 -21.43
CA ASN A 63 7.06 -24.96 -21.94
C ASN A 63 6.30 -24.08 -20.93
N HIS A 64 6.48 -24.33 -19.63
CA HIS A 64 5.82 -23.61 -18.55
C HIS A 64 6.87 -23.20 -17.52
N VAL A 65 7.36 -21.96 -17.58
CA VAL A 65 8.48 -21.46 -16.76
C VAL A 65 8.24 -21.66 -15.27
N PHE A 66 7.03 -21.40 -14.77
CA PHE A 66 6.61 -21.61 -13.38
C PHE A 66 5.67 -22.81 -13.22
N GLY A 67 5.53 -23.65 -14.25
CA GLY A 67 4.58 -24.76 -14.28
C GLY A 67 3.15 -24.30 -14.49
N THR A 68 2.21 -25.22 -14.25
CA THR A 68 0.77 -24.99 -14.44
C THR A 68 -0.03 -25.23 -13.15
N ASP A 69 -1.25 -24.73 -13.11
CA ASP A 69 -2.18 -24.89 -11.99
C ASP A 69 -3.13 -26.10 -12.15
N GLN A 70 -4.15 -26.16 -11.28
CA GLN A 70 -5.15 -27.22 -11.26
C GLN A 70 -6.02 -27.32 -12.54
N LEU A 71 -6.03 -26.30 -13.38
CA LEU A 71 -6.76 -26.25 -14.64
C LEU A 71 -5.79 -26.31 -15.86
N GLY A 72 -4.48 -26.50 -15.60
CA GLY A 72 -3.45 -26.48 -16.64
C GLY A 72 -3.11 -25.08 -17.15
N ARG A 73 -3.55 -24.00 -16.46
CA ARG A 73 -3.24 -22.62 -16.84
C ARG A 73 -1.79 -22.30 -16.49
N ASP A 74 -1.10 -21.58 -17.38
CA ASP A 74 0.31 -21.19 -17.19
C ASP A 74 0.49 -20.17 -16.06
N ILE A 75 1.24 -20.55 -15.01
CA ILE A 75 1.42 -19.72 -13.83
C ILE A 75 2.23 -18.45 -14.13
N PHE A 76 3.25 -18.53 -15.01
CA PHE A 76 4.08 -17.38 -15.37
C PHE A 76 3.24 -16.31 -16.08
N SER A 77 2.44 -16.69 -17.08
CA SER A 77 1.53 -15.79 -17.78
C SER A 77 0.52 -15.16 -16.80
N ARG A 78 -0.06 -15.96 -15.91
CA ARG A 78 -0.99 -15.46 -14.89
C ARG A 78 -0.33 -14.49 -13.91
N VAL A 79 0.91 -14.73 -13.49
CA VAL A 79 1.65 -13.78 -12.62
C VAL A 79 1.89 -12.46 -13.33
N LEU A 80 2.20 -12.46 -14.63
CA LEU A 80 2.39 -11.23 -15.41
C LEU A 80 1.09 -10.42 -15.53
N PHE A 81 0.01 -11.06 -15.95
CA PHE A 81 -1.29 -10.40 -16.07
C PHE A 81 -1.84 -9.95 -14.70
N GLY A 82 -1.69 -10.79 -13.68
CA GLY A 82 -2.12 -10.54 -12.32
C GLY A 82 -1.41 -9.36 -11.65
N ALA A 83 -0.20 -9.03 -12.09
CA ALA A 83 0.53 -7.86 -11.60
C ALA A 83 -0.28 -6.57 -11.75
N ARG A 84 -1.03 -6.42 -12.84
CA ARG A 84 -1.86 -5.23 -13.08
C ARG A 84 -2.96 -5.09 -12.02
N GLU A 85 -3.72 -6.16 -11.77
CA GLU A 85 -4.81 -6.15 -10.80
C GLU A 85 -4.27 -5.99 -9.38
N SER A 86 -3.21 -6.73 -9.04
CA SER A 86 -2.58 -6.72 -7.71
C SER A 86 -1.92 -5.39 -7.36
N LEU A 87 -1.47 -4.59 -8.34
CA LEU A 87 -0.90 -3.26 -8.10
C LEU A 87 -1.95 -2.15 -8.13
N ILE A 88 -2.95 -2.23 -9.01
CA ILE A 88 -4.00 -1.20 -9.13
C ILE A 88 -4.92 -1.23 -7.90
N GLY A 89 -5.26 -2.40 -7.38
CA GLY A 89 -6.12 -2.52 -6.19
C GLY A 89 -5.65 -1.67 -5.00
N PRO A 90 -4.41 -1.85 -4.51
CA PRO A 90 -3.87 -1.04 -3.43
C PRO A 90 -3.76 0.46 -3.76
N LEU A 91 -3.48 0.83 -5.00
CA LEU A 91 -3.47 2.23 -5.43
C LEU A 91 -4.85 2.88 -5.28
N LEU A 92 -5.91 2.22 -5.75
CA LEU A 92 -7.28 2.70 -5.62
C LEU A 92 -7.73 2.77 -4.15
N LEU A 93 -7.42 1.73 -3.38
CA LEU A 93 -7.65 1.70 -1.94
C LEU A 93 -7.05 2.92 -1.26
N LEU A 94 -5.75 3.15 -1.46
CA LEU A 94 -5.04 4.25 -0.83
C LEU A 94 -5.49 5.62 -1.35
N ALA A 95 -5.81 5.75 -2.64
CA ALA A 95 -6.35 6.99 -3.17
C ALA A 95 -7.65 7.40 -2.44
N LEU A 96 -8.59 6.45 -2.30
CA LEU A 96 -9.85 6.67 -1.58
C LEU A 96 -9.63 6.94 -0.09
N ALA A 97 -8.82 6.10 0.57
CA ALA A 97 -8.50 6.26 1.99
C ALA A 97 -7.79 7.59 2.27
N THR A 98 -6.91 8.04 1.35
CA THR A 98 -6.18 9.31 1.48
C THR A 98 -7.12 10.50 1.37
N VAL A 99 -8.01 10.51 0.40
CA VAL A 99 -9.01 11.59 0.26
C VAL A 99 -9.82 11.73 1.55
N LEU A 100 -10.36 10.62 2.07
CA LEU A 100 -11.12 10.62 3.31
C LEU A 100 -10.27 11.00 4.53
N GLY A 101 -9.10 10.38 4.66
CA GLY A 101 -8.20 10.59 5.80
C GLY A 101 -7.63 12.00 5.86
N VAL A 102 -7.21 12.57 4.72
CA VAL A 102 -6.73 13.96 4.64
C VAL A 102 -7.85 14.95 4.95
N LEU A 103 -9.05 14.71 4.45
CA LEU A 103 -10.19 15.55 4.74
C LEU A 103 -10.52 15.55 6.25
N ILE A 104 -10.68 14.37 6.84
CA ILE A 104 -10.99 14.21 8.28
C ILE A 104 -9.86 14.80 9.14
N GLY A 105 -8.60 14.45 8.86
CA GLY A 105 -7.45 14.90 9.64
C GLY A 105 -7.23 16.41 9.57
N THR A 106 -7.38 17.00 8.39
CA THR A 106 -7.25 18.45 8.19
C THR A 106 -8.38 19.21 8.86
N LEU A 107 -9.64 18.75 8.73
CA LEU A 107 -10.78 19.36 9.38
C LEU A 107 -10.66 19.32 10.92
N ALA A 108 -10.22 18.18 11.47
CA ALA A 108 -9.98 18.03 12.89
C ALA A 108 -8.91 19.01 13.40
N ALA A 109 -7.75 19.07 12.71
CA ALA A 109 -6.65 19.94 13.12
C ALA A 109 -6.97 21.44 12.97
N TRP A 110 -7.68 21.82 11.89
CA TRP A 110 -7.99 23.24 11.63
C TRP A 110 -9.01 23.82 12.61
N ASN A 111 -10.11 23.10 12.83
CA ASN A 111 -11.21 23.62 13.67
C ASN A 111 -10.92 23.45 15.17
N GLY A 112 -10.20 22.41 15.56
CA GLY A 112 -9.96 22.12 16.98
C GLY A 112 -11.25 21.88 17.78
N GLY A 113 -11.16 22.04 19.09
CA GLY A 113 -12.31 22.04 20.02
C GLY A 113 -13.23 20.81 19.86
N TRP A 114 -14.53 21.03 19.77
CA TRP A 114 -15.53 19.96 19.70
C TRP A 114 -15.49 19.18 18.38
N VAL A 115 -15.16 19.83 17.25
CA VAL A 115 -15.03 19.18 15.93
C VAL A 115 -13.90 18.16 15.96
N ASP A 116 -12.75 18.56 16.49
CA ASP A 116 -11.61 17.67 16.68
C ASP A 116 -11.96 16.49 17.58
N THR A 117 -12.62 16.77 18.72
CA THR A 117 -13.05 15.73 19.65
C THR A 117 -14.02 14.74 19.00
N LEU A 118 -15.01 15.23 18.22
CA LEU A 118 -15.98 14.38 17.54
C LEU A 118 -15.29 13.47 16.49
N LEU A 119 -14.47 14.06 15.63
CA LEU A 119 -13.76 13.31 14.58
C LEU A 119 -12.76 12.30 15.17
N ALA A 120 -12.08 12.67 16.25
CA ALA A 120 -11.23 11.74 17.00
C ALA A 120 -12.04 10.57 17.57
N ARG A 121 -13.22 10.80 18.16
CA ARG A 121 -14.08 9.73 18.68
C ARG A 121 -14.57 8.80 17.57
N ILE A 122 -14.96 9.33 16.41
CA ILE A 122 -15.35 8.50 15.26
C ILE A 122 -14.19 7.59 14.83
N THR A 123 -12.98 8.15 14.71
CA THR A 123 -11.80 7.35 14.36
C THR A 123 -11.45 6.32 15.44
N ASP A 124 -11.61 6.65 16.72
CA ASP A 124 -11.37 5.72 17.83
C ASP A 124 -12.35 4.55 17.83
N VAL A 125 -13.63 4.81 17.56
CA VAL A 125 -14.64 3.75 17.40
C VAL A 125 -14.27 2.80 16.24
N MET A 126 -13.80 3.34 15.12
CA MET A 126 -13.36 2.49 14.00
C MET A 126 -12.15 1.62 14.37
N PHE A 127 -11.22 2.11 15.18
CA PHE A 127 -10.10 1.33 15.70
C PHE A 127 -10.49 0.27 16.74
N ALA A 128 -11.64 0.43 17.41
CA ALA A 128 -12.14 -0.58 18.35
C ALA A 128 -12.55 -1.89 17.66
N PHE A 129 -12.85 -1.84 16.35
CA PHE A 129 -13.14 -3.02 15.56
C PHE A 129 -11.85 -3.62 14.98
N PRO A 130 -11.63 -4.94 15.09
CA PRO A 130 -10.55 -5.62 14.36
C PRO A 130 -10.74 -5.37 12.86
N GLY A 131 -9.71 -4.78 12.19
CA GLY A 131 -9.84 -4.30 10.81
C GLY A 131 -10.36 -5.34 9.82
N LEU A 132 -9.86 -6.59 9.87
CA LEU A 132 -10.34 -7.67 9.01
C LEU A 132 -11.81 -8.02 9.27
N LEU A 133 -12.26 -8.02 10.52
CA LEU A 133 -13.66 -8.32 10.84
C LEU A 133 -14.60 -7.21 10.31
N PHE A 134 -14.19 -5.95 10.43
CA PHE A 134 -14.93 -4.84 9.84
C PHE A 134 -15.09 -5.00 8.32
N VAL A 135 -13.98 -5.32 7.63
CA VAL A 135 -13.99 -5.50 6.17
C VAL A 135 -14.87 -6.68 5.76
N VAL A 136 -14.77 -7.82 6.46
CA VAL A 136 -15.62 -9.00 6.19
C VAL A 136 -17.10 -8.68 6.43
N LEU A 137 -17.43 -7.89 7.46
CA LEU A 137 -18.81 -7.46 7.71
C LEU A 137 -19.35 -6.60 6.56
N VAL A 138 -18.55 -5.64 6.06
CA VAL A 138 -18.93 -4.81 4.91
C VAL A 138 -19.17 -5.70 3.66
N ILE A 139 -18.28 -6.66 3.42
CA ILE A 139 -18.41 -7.58 2.28
C ILE A 139 -19.64 -8.50 2.43
N ALA A 140 -19.97 -8.91 3.65
CA ALA A 140 -21.17 -9.72 3.91
C ALA A 140 -22.47 -8.98 3.55
N VAL A 141 -22.49 -7.64 3.71
CA VAL A 141 -23.65 -6.80 3.38
C VAL A 141 -23.70 -6.43 1.89
N PHE A 142 -22.58 -6.05 1.32
CA PHE A 142 -22.51 -5.49 -0.05
C PHE A 142 -22.12 -6.51 -1.13
N GLY A 143 -21.76 -7.73 -0.73
CA GLY A 143 -21.33 -8.80 -1.63
C GLY A 143 -19.83 -8.87 -1.84
N LYS A 144 -19.37 -10.06 -2.31
CA LYS A 144 -17.96 -10.34 -2.59
C LYS A 144 -17.53 -9.68 -3.90
N GLY A 145 -16.27 -9.31 -3.96
CA GLY A 145 -15.65 -8.79 -5.18
C GLY A 145 -14.56 -7.75 -4.93
N PRO A 146 -13.74 -7.48 -5.94
CA PRO A 146 -12.60 -6.57 -5.79
C PRO A 146 -13.03 -5.14 -5.44
N ALA A 147 -14.11 -4.64 -6.02
CA ALA A 147 -14.59 -3.29 -5.73
C ALA A 147 -15.05 -3.13 -4.28
N THR A 148 -15.83 -4.09 -3.76
CA THR A 148 -16.28 -4.07 -2.36
C THR A 148 -15.11 -4.22 -1.40
N ALA A 149 -14.14 -5.09 -1.70
CA ALA A 149 -12.93 -5.27 -0.89
C ALA A 149 -12.10 -3.98 -0.84
N ILE A 150 -11.89 -3.31 -1.98
CA ILE A 150 -11.18 -2.02 -2.06
C ILE A 150 -11.89 -0.94 -1.24
N LEU A 151 -13.21 -0.80 -1.38
CA LEU A 151 -13.99 0.20 -0.64
C LEU A 151 -13.99 -0.08 0.86
N ALA A 152 -14.19 -1.33 1.28
CA ALA A 152 -14.18 -1.73 2.68
C ALA A 152 -12.83 -1.46 3.34
N LEU A 153 -11.73 -1.84 2.67
CA LEU A 153 -10.39 -1.53 3.16
C LEU A 153 -10.11 -0.02 3.14
N ALA A 154 -10.55 0.72 2.12
CA ALA A 154 -10.37 2.17 2.09
C ALA A 154 -11.02 2.85 3.30
N LEU A 155 -12.21 2.41 3.71
CA LEU A 155 -12.87 2.87 4.93
C LEU A 155 -12.08 2.49 6.19
N ALA A 156 -11.51 1.28 6.24
CA ALA A 156 -10.69 0.83 7.37
C ALA A 156 -9.35 1.58 7.49
N TYR A 157 -8.75 1.98 6.35
CA TYR A 157 -7.48 2.73 6.32
C TYR A 157 -7.66 4.23 6.51
N ALA A 158 -8.84 4.78 6.20
CA ALA A 158 -9.10 6.22 6.34
C ALA A 158 -8.82 6.77 7.75
N PRO A 159 -9.21 6.13 8.87
CA PRO A 159 -8.86 6.57 10.22
C PRO A 159 -7.36 6.60 10.50
N VAL A 160 -6.60 5.64 9.95
CA VAL A 160 -5.13 5.56 10.09
C VAL A 160 -4.49 6.79 9.46
N ILE A 161 -4.89 7.09 8.22
CA ILE A 161 -4.42 8.27 7.48
C ILE A 161 -4.91 9.56 8.13
N ALA A 162 -6.14 9.58 8.66
CA ALA A 162 -6.69 10.75 9.34
C ALA A 162 -5.89 11.12 10.60
N LYS A 163 -5.55 10.14 11.44
CA LYS A 163 -4.71 10.38 12.63
C LYS A 163 -3.32 10.89 12.27
N PHE A 164 -2.69 10.28 11.26
CA PHE A 164 -1.39 10.75 10.78
C PHE A 164 -1.48 12.17 10.22
N THR A 165 -2.46 12.43 9.33
CA THR A 165 -2.69 13.77 8.76
C THR A 165 -2.94 14.82 9.83
N ARG A 166 -3.80 14.51 10.82
CA ARG A 166 -4.07 15.40 11.94
C ARG A 166 -2.79 15.75 12.70
N SER A 167 -1.94 14.77 12.98
CA SER A 167 -0.67 14.97 13.70
C SER A 167 0.26 15.94 12.97
N ILE A 168 0.47 15.72 11.66
CA ILE A 168 1.35 16.60 10.86
C ILE A 168 0.70 17.97 10.61
N ALA A 169 -0.63 18.05 10.48
CA ALA A 169 -1.35 19.28 10.30
C ALA A 169 -1.23 20.18 11.55
N LEU A 170 -1.39 19.63 12.74
CA LEU A 170 -1.20 20.38 13.98
C LEU A 170 0.19 20.98 14.10
N ALA A 171 1.24 20.24 13.73
CA ALA A 171 2.60 20.74 13.71
C ALA A 171 2.80 21.84 12.64
N GLU A 172 2.16 21.71 11.47
CA GLU A 172 2.29 22.71 10.41
C GLU A 172 1.51 23.98 10.69
N LEU A 173 0.37 23.89 11.41
CA LEU A 173 -0.46 25.03 11.83
C LEU A 173 0.24 25.99 12.81
N THR A 174 1.31 25.56 13.48
CA THR A 174 2.13 26.43 14.35
C THR A 174 3.18 27.26 13.58
N ARG A 175 3.27 27.10 12.25
CA ARG A 175 4.24 27.82 11.42
C ARG A 175 3.83 29.29 11.20
N PRO A 176 4.80 30.25 11.24
CA PRO A 176 4.50 31.69 11.12
C PRO A 176 3.76 32.09 9.84
N TYR A 177 3.94 31.35 8.74
CA TYR A 177 3.28 31.67 7.48
C TYR A 177 1.75 31.48 7.55
N ILE A 178 1.26 30.57 8.39
CA ILE A 178 -0.19 30.36 8.61
C ILE A 178 -0.80 31.63 9.24
N ASP A 179 -0.14 32.19 10.26
CA ASP A 179 -0.62 33.40 10.92
C ASP A 179 -0.55 34.61 9.99
N ALA A 180 0.48 34.69 9.14
CA ALA A 180 0.58 35.73 8.11
C ALA A 180 -0.62 35.71 7.14
N TYR A 181 -1.06 34.54 6.67
CA TYR A 181 -2.24 34.42 5.83
C TYR A 181 -3.55 34.73 6.56
N ARG A 182 -3.67 34.34 7.85
CA ARG A 182 -4.81 34.70 8.68
C ARG A 182 -4.95 36.21 8.84
N ILE A 183 -3.84 36.91 9.11
CA ILE A 183 -3.80 38.37 9.25
C ILE A 183 -4.18 39.06 7.92
N GLN A 184 -3.78 38.49 6.77
CA GLN A 184 -4.14 38.97 5.44
C GLN A 184 -5.60 38.71 5.08
N GLY A 185 -6.39 38.04 5.94
CA GLY A 185 -7.80 37.73 5.69
C GLY A 185 -8.03 36.63 4.67
N VAL A 186 -7.02 35.79 4.39
CA VAL A 186 -7.17 34.63 3.47
C VAL A 186 -8.12 33.61 4.12
N SER A 187 -9.10 33.13 3.33
CA SER A 187 -10.12 32.19 3.85
C SER A 187 -9.52 30.84 4.28
N ALA A 188 -10.09 30.23 5.32
CA ALA A 188 -9.66 28.94 5.85
C ALA A 188 -9.54 27.83 4.81
N PRO A 189 -10.52 27.57 3.91
CA PRO A 189 -10.37 26.57 2.86
C PRO A 189 -9.18 26.83 1.94
N THR A 190 -8.93 28.10 1.60
CA THR A 190 -7.81 28.48 0.75
C THR A 190 -6.46 28.17 1.45
N ILE A 191 -6.36 28.50 2.76
CA ILE A 191 -5.14 28.19 3.53
C ILE A 191 -4.95 26.67 3.58
N CYS A 192 -5.99 25.89 3.86
CA CYS A 192 -5.89 24.43 3.96
C CYS A 192 -5.48 23.79 2.63
N ILE A 193 -6.18 24.13 1.51
CA ILE A 193 -5.99 23.45 0.23
C ILE A 193 -4.70 23.93 -0.47
N ARG A 194 -4.41 25.23 -0.43
CA ARG A 194 -3.32 25.82 -1.21
C ARG A 194 -1.98 25.87 -0.49
N TYR A 195 -1.99 25.81 0.85
CA TYR A 195 -0.77 25.97 1.63
C TYR A 195 -0.55 24.82 2.61
N LEU A 196 -1.53 24.46 3.44
CA LEU A 196 -1.35 23.45 4.49
C LEU A 196 -1.13 22.05 3.87
N ILE A 197 -2.07 21.56 3.04
CA ILE A 197 -1.98 20.21 2.44
C ILE A 197 -0.73 20.06 1.56
N PRO A 198 -0.36 20.99 0.66
CA PRO A 198 0.88 20.86 -0.11
C PRO A 198 2.14 20.84 0.75
N ASN A 199 2.17 21.59 1.86
CA ASN A 199 3.31 21.57 2.77
C ASN A 199 3.43 20.27 3.59
N MET A 200 2.32 19.58 3.85
CA MET A 200 2.30 18.27 4.48
C MET A 200 2.56 17.11 3.50
N SER A 201 2.36 17.34 2.20
CA SER A 201 2.37 16.27 1.19
C SER A 201 3.65 15.42 1.18
N PRO A 202 4.88 15.93 1.41
CA PRO A 202 6.07 15.09 1.42
C PRO A 202 6.06 14.03 2.54
N ALA A 203 5.63 14.41 3.74
CA ALA A 203 5.52 13.48 4.86
C ALA A 203 4.39 12.47 4.62
N LEU A 204 3.25 12.95 4.09
CA LEU A 204 2.11 12.11 3.76
C LEU A 204 2.46 11.09 2.66
N LEU A 205 3.11 11.52 1.58
CA LEU A 205 3.54 10.63 0.50
C LEU A 205 4.50 9.54 1.00
N GLY A 206 5.47 9.89 1.85
CA GLY A 206 6.37 8.90 2.45
C GLY A 206 5.61 7.84 3.26
N TYR A 207 4.59 8.25 4.02
CA TYR A 207 3.74 7.34 4.77
C TYR A 207 2.87 6.46 3.87
N LEU A 208 2.28 7.04 2.81
CA LEU A 208 1.42 6.31 1.87
C LEU A 208 2.18 5.22 1.10
N VAL A 209 3.47 5.41 0.80
CA VAL A 209 4.26 4.36 0.14
C VAL A 209 4.43 3.13 1.06
N VAL A 210 4.59 3.34 2.37
CA VAL A 210 4.62 2.23 3.33
C VAL A 210 3.24 1.55 3.41
N LEU A 211 2.16 2.34 3.50
CA LEU A 211 0.80 1.81 3.51
C LEU A 211 0.41 1.06 2.23
N PHE A 212 1.09 1.33 1.10
CA PHE A 212 0.86 0.57 -0.13
C PHE A 212 1.22 -0.91 0.03
N GLY A 213 2.36 -1.20 0.66
CA GLY A 213 2.76 -2.58 0.94
C GLY A 213 1.76 -3.30 1.86
N GLU A 214 1.27 -2.62 2.90
CA GLU A 214 0.23 -3.16 3.79
C GLU A 214 -1.11 -3.36 3.07
N GLY A 215 -1.51 -2.42 2.22
CA GLY A 215 -2.72 -2.48 1.40
C GLY A 215 -2.69 -3.64 0.40
N LEU A 216 -1.53 -3.88 -0.23
CA LEU A 216 -1.33 -5.02 -1.12
C LEU A 216 -1.49 -6.34 -0.38
N MET A 217 -0.85 -6.48 0.80
CA MET A 217 -1.01 -7.67 1.63
C MET A 217 -2.46 -7.86 2.10
N SER A 218 -3.15 -6.79 2.48
CA SER A 218 -4.54 -6.86 2.95
C SER A 218 -5.49 -7.30 1.84
N LEU A 219 -5.35 -6.76 0.62
CA LEU A 219 -6.15 -7.18 -0.53
C LEU A 219 -5.84 -8.63 -0.94
N ALA A 220 -4.56 -9.01 -0.98
CA ALA A 220 -4.17 -10.39 -1.26
C ALA A 220 -4.72 -11.37 -0.20
N THR A 221 -4.72 -10.98 1.08
CA THR A 221 -5.33 -11.78 2.16
C THR A 221 -6.84 -11.93 1.97
N LEU A 222 -7.55 -10.86 1.59
CA LEU A 222 -8.99 -10.96 1.32
C LEU A 222 -9.30 -11.82 0.11
N SER A 223 -8.50 -11.73 -0.96
CA SER A 223 -8.62 -12.60 -2.13
C SER A 223 -8.33 -14.06 -1.77
N PHE A 224 -7.29 -14.31 -0.98
CA PHE A 224 -6.96 -15.62 -0.44
C PHE A 224 -8.11 -16.23 0.41
N LEU A 225 -8.82 -15.41 1.18
CA LEU A 225 -9.98 -15.83 1.96
C LEU A 225 -11.27 -15.94 1.11
N GLY A 226 -11.20 -15.63 -0.19
CA GLY A 226 -12.34 -15.70 -1.12
C GLY A 226 -13.31 -14.51 -1.01
N PHE A 227 -12.89 -13.38 -0.45
CA PHE A 227 -13.67 -12.17 -0.31
C PHE A 227 -13.30 -11.07 -1.33
N GLY A 228 -12.08 -11.11 -1.90
CA GLY A 228 -11.57 -10.15 -2.86
C GLY A 228 -11.84 -10.53 -4.31
N ALA A 229 -10.77 -10.67 -5.09
CA ALA A 229 -10.83 -11.11 -6.49
C ALA A 229 -11.51 -12.48 -6.60
N GLN A 230 -12.23 -12.69 -7.70
CA GLN A 230 -12.95 -13.94 -7.99
C GLN A 230 -12.46 -14.53 -9.31
N PRO A 231 -12.48 -15.86 -9.50
CA PRO A 231 -12.15 -16.47 -10.78
C PRO A 231 -13.00 -15.86 -11.92
N PRO A 232 -12.45 -15.69 -13.13
CA PRO A 232 -11.17 -16.21 -13.64
C PRO A 232 -9.97 -15.27 -13.43
N SER A 233 -10.05 -14.25 -12.56
CA SER A 233 -8.96 -13.27 -12.31
C SER A 233 -7.62 -13.97 -12.02
N SER A 234 -6.53 -13.31 -12.41
CA SER A 234 -5.16 -13.73 -12.12
C SER A 234 -4.53 -12.93 -10.96
N GLU A 235 -5.34 -12.26 -10.13
CA GLU A 235 -4.86 -11.53 -8.96
C GLU A 235 -4.02 -12.46 -8.05
N TRP A 236 -2.86 -11.99 -7.60
CA TRP A 236 -1.87 -12.85 -6.93
C TRP A 236 -2.37 -13.52 -5.66
N GLY A 237 -3.20 -12.85 -4.84
CA GLY A 237 -3.79 -13.42 -3.63
C GLY A 237 -4.78 -14.55 -3.96
N LEU A 238 -5.56 -14.39 -5.02
CA LEU A 238 -6.45 -15.43 -5.54
C LEU A 238 -5.64 -16.61 -6.10
N MET A 239 -4.54 -16.35 -6.83
CA MET A 239 -3.67 -17.43 -7.31
C MET A 239 -3.07 -18.25 -6.16
N VAL A 240 -2.67 -17.60 -5.06
CA VAL A 240 -2.21 -18.30 -3.85
C VAL A 240 -3.31 -19.19 -3.28
N GLN A 241 -4.54 -18.72 -3.24
CA GLN A 241 -5.70 -19.49 -2.78
C GLN A 241 -6.01 -20.70 -3.69
N GLU A 242 -6.04 -20.49 -5.01
CA GLU A 242 -6.29 -21.57 -5.98
C GLU A 242 -5.17 -22.63 -5.94
N GLY A 243 -3.93 -22.23 -5.67
CA GLY A 243 -2.79 -23.13 -5.56
C GLY A 243 -2.76 -24.02 -4.32
N GLN A 244 -3.61 -23.79 -3.29
CA GLN A 244 -3.62 -24.60 -2.06
C GLN A 244 -3.88 -26.08 -2.32
N ALA A 245 -4.76 -26.40 -3.26
CA ALA A 245 -5.05 -27.79 -3.62
C ALA A 245 -3.81 -28.52 -4.15
N GLY A 246 -2.89 -27.80 -4.82
CA GLY A 246 -1.62 -28.33 -5.29
C GLY A 246 -0.66 -28.70 -4.16
N ILE A 247 -0.63 -27.91 -3.08
CA ILE A 247 0.27 -28.19 -1.93
C ILE A 247 -0.02 -29.58 -1.34
N ILE A 248 -1.30 -29.92 -1.19
CA ILE A 248 -1.73 -31.23 -0.65
C ILE A 248 -1.28 -32.39 -1.56
N GLN A 249 -1.18 -32.11 -2.86
CA GLN A 249 -0.76 -33.09 -3.87
C GLN A 249 0.75 -33.07 -4.16
N GLY A 250 1.53 -32.25 -3.42
CA GLY A 250 2.98 -32.13 -3.60
C GLY A 250 3.42 -31.10 -4.65
N HIS A 251 2.49 -30.31 -5.22
CA HIS A 251 2.78 -29.28 -6.23
C HIS A 251 2.82 -27.90 -5.57
N LEU A 252 4.03 -27.39 -5.32
CA LEU A 252 4.24 -26.15 -4.56
C LEU A 252 4.22 -24.87 -5.41
N TRP A 253 4.61 -24.98 -6.70
CA TRP A 253 4.81 -23.83 -7.58
C TRP A 253 3.57 -22.95 -7.80
N PRO A 254 2.31 -23.46 -7.86
CA PRO A 254 1.14 -22.61 -8.06
C PRO A 254 0.89 -21.62 -6.92
N THR A 255 1.33 -21.96 -5.71
CA THR A 255 1.25 -21.10 -4.52
C THR A 255 2.53 -20.28 -4.31
N LEU A 256 3.71 -20.90 -4.49
CA LEU A 256 4.99 -20.26 -4.22
C LEU A 256 5.29 -19.12 -5.18
N ALA A 257 4.99 -19.28 -6.49
CA ALA A 257 5.33 -18.28 -7.49
C ALA A 257 4.62 -16.94 -7.20
N PRO A 258 3.27 -16.86 -7.10
CA PRO A 258 2.60 -15.61 -6.77
C PRO A 258 2.93 -15.13 -5.35
N GLY A 259 3.07 -16.02 -4.37
CA GLY A 259 3.42 -15.66 -2.99
C GLY A 259 4.79 -14.99 -2.87
N LEU A 260 5.80 -15.50 -3.55
CA LEU A 260 7.13 -14.90 -3.59
C LEU A 260 7.13 -13.52 -4.30
N VAL A 261 6.32 -13.36 -5.35
CA VAL A 261 6.18 -12.07 -6.02
C VAL A 261 5.53 -11.05 -5.10
N ILE A 262 4.45 -11.40 -4.39
CA ILE A 262 3.84 -10.53 -3.37
C ILE A 262 4.90 -10.11 -2.34
N ALA A 263 5.62 -11.08 -1.75
CA ALA A 263 6.63 -10.80 -0.74
C ALA A 263 7.74 -9.87 -1.26
N ALA A 264 8.26 -10.13 -2.46
CA ALA A 264 9.30 -9.32 -3.08
C ALA A 264 8.83 -7.89 -3.35
N VAL A 265 7.61 -7.71 -3.86
CA VAL A 265 7.03 -6.39 -4.12
C VAL A 265 6.81 -5.62 -2.82
N VAL A 266 6.25 -6.26 -1.78
CA VAL A 266 6.05 -5.62 -0.46
C VAL A 266 7.37 -5.17 0.15
N VAL A 267 8.39 -6.02 0.14
CA VAL A 267 9.73 -5.67 0.64
C VAL A 267 10.32 -4.51 -0.16
N ALA A 268 10.25 -4.56 -1.49
CA ALA A 268 10.79 -3.52 -2.35
C ALA A 268 10.08 -2.17 -2.14
N VAL A 269 8.75 -2.17 -2.04
CA VAL A 269 7.96 -0.95 -1.77
C VAL A 269 8.31 -0.36 -0.42
N ASN A 270 8.43 -1.18 0.64
CA ASN A 270 8.80 -0.70 1.97
C ASN A 270 10.20 -0.06 1.99
N ILE A 271 11.20 -0.71 1.36
CA ILE A 271 12.56 -0.14 1.27
C ILE A 271 12.55 1.20 0.52
N VAL A 272 11.85 1.26 -0.60
CA VAL A 272 11.72 2.48 -1.41
C VAL A 272 10.96 3.57 -0.63
N GLY A 273 9.86 3.21 0.05
CA GLY A 273 9.04 4.13 0.83
C GLY A 273 9.79 4.81 1.97
N VAL A 274 10.48 4.02 2.79
CA VAL A 274 11.28 4.54 3.90
C VAL A 274 12.35 5.53 3.40
N ARG A 275 13.05 5.20 2.31
CA ARG A 275 14.09 6.08 1.74
C ARG A 275 13.52 7.37 1.14
N ILE A 276 12.38 7.30 0.46
CA ILE A 276 11.70 8.50 -0.04
C ILE A 276 11.29 9.39 1.13
N SER A 277 10.67 8.83 2.17
CA SER A 277 10.28 9.56 3.39
C SER A 277 11.46 10.27 4.04
N ASP A 278 12.58 9.57 4.22
CA ASP A 278 13.79 10.13 4.82
C ASP A 278 14.32 11.33 4.02
N GLN A 279 14.39 11.24 2.70
CA GLN A 279 14.90 12.32 1.85
C GLN A 279 13.96 13.54 1.80
N LEU A 280 12.64 13.31 1.78
CA LEU A 280 11.68 14.41 1.80
C LEU A 280 11.71 15.19 3.11
N ASN A 281 11.99 14.51 4.24
CA ASN A 281 12.12 15.14 5.55
C ASN A 281 13.45 15.93 5.70
N VAL A 282 14.55 15.46 5.10
CA VAL A 282 15.86 16.16 5.15
C VAL A 282 15.85 17.48 4.38
N LYS A 283 15.07 17.63 3.31
CA LYS A 283 14.99 18.86 2.52
C LYS A 283 14.25 20.02 3.23
N LYS A 284 13.59 19.77 4.36
CA LYS A 284 12.82 20.77 5.11
C LYS A 284 13.56 21.36 6.32
N VAL A 285 14.78 20.92 6.62
CA VAL A 285 15.70 21.45 7.63
C VAL A 285 16.78 22.30 6.96
#